data_f73633eb443a76e73b8779a0103f65fa
#
_entry.id   f73633eb443a76e73b8779a0103f65fa
#
_cell.length_a   1.000
_cell.length_b   1.000
_cell.length_c   1.000
_cell.angle_alpha   90.00
_cell.angle_beta   90.00
_cell.angle_gamma   90.00
#
_symmetry.space_group_name_H-M   'P 1'
#
loop_
_entity.id
_entity.type
_entity.pdbx_description
1 polymer ?
#
loop_
_entity_poly.entity_id
_entity_poly.type
_entity_poly.pdbx_seq_one_letter_code
_entity_poly.pdbx_strand_id
1 'polypeptide(L)'
;MSAAPGPFNLGQTIRDALALHQRGRLDEAEKLYTRALKAQRDNFDALHLLGMLNHQRGKAGEAYRLIAAALKVQPRSPDALSNLALVLHALKRSGEALSTLNKALALAPGHPDALNNRGNILLDLKRAAEAVVDFDAVLQKAPRHVQALVNRGNARVALGEAEAALVDHDAALAIAPGHPLALYNRGNALHALGRDQDALAAYDGALAAAPGHASAWLNRGMTLAALNRHQDALASYGKVLALQPDHAEAHFSAACSLLTIGDYPRGFAEYEWRWKRAGMSVRKDIRKPPWLGETPLAAKTILLHAEQGLGDTVMFARYAPLLARAGARVAIEAQPELEGLLAGLEGVASVVARGEPLPPFDLHCPLASLPLACKTDLTDVPAPIPYLRASEIHVAKWRPRLEALGPRRIALVWSGRATHVNDRNRSLSLAQLAPLLSVESLRFVSVQRELRPADAEALARETRIAHLGDDLADFADTAAVLTLCDLLICVDTSVAHVAGALGRPACVLLPFQPDWRWTLDRDRSPWYPALRLFRQPVPGDWSSVIARVRAELSGAPAS
;
A
#
# COMPACT_ATOMS: atom_id res chain seq x y z
N MET A 1 -5.46 37.53 58.90
CA MET A 1 -4.08 37.98 58.64
C MET A 1 -3.51 37.09 57.53
N SER A 2 -3.42 37.59 56.31
CA SER A 2 -2.78 36.90 55.18
C SER A 2 -1.29 36.94 55.44
N ALA A 3 -0.65 35.77 55.51
CA ALA A 3 0.80 35.69 55.64
C ALA A 3 1.45 36.38 54.44
N ALA A 4 2.39 37.30 54.68
CA ALA A 4 3.18 37.93 53.63
C ALA A 4 3.86 36.84 52.79
N PRO A 5 3.83 36.96 51.44
CA PRO A 5 4.52 35.99 50.61
C PRO A 5 5.99 35.98 50.94
N GLY A 6 6.53 34.81 51.31
CA GLY A 6 7.94 34.64 51.60
C GLY A 6 8.83 35.14 50.47
N PRO A 7 10.14 35.39 50.70
CA PRO A 7 11.04 35.90 49.69
C PRO A 7 11.05 34.99 48.48
N PHE A 8 11.01 35.57 47.28
CA PHE A 8 11.03 34.83 46.01
C PHE A 8 12.28 33.96 45.92
N ASN A 9 12.08 32.63 45.85
CA ASN A 9 13.17 31.68 45.71
C ASN A 9 13.16 31.12 44.27
N LEU A 10 14.08 31.59 43.44
CA LEU A 10 14.20 31.24 42.04
C LEU A 10 14.35 29.71 41.82
N GLY A 11 15.28 29.08 42.56
CA GLY A 11 15.50 27.64 42.41
C GLY A 11 14.29 26.79 42.80
N GLN A 12 13.56 27.18 43.87
CA GLN A 12 12.33 26.50 44.26
C GLN A 12 11.23 26.69 43.19
N THR A 13 11.09 27.90 42.64
CA THR A 13 10.12 28.20 41.59
C THR A 13 10.35 27.33 40.34
N ILE A 14 11.61 27.10 39.95
CA ILE A 14 11.94 26.24 38.79
C ILE A 14 11.65 24.76 39.11
N ARG A 15 11.98 24.27 40.30
CA ARG A 15 11.64 22.89 40.72
C ARG A 15 10.14 22.65 40.74
N ASP A 16 9.36 23.58 41.27
CA ASP A 16 7.90 23.50 41.30
C ASP A 16 7.32 23.51 39.87
N ALA A 17 7.87 24.36 39.00
CA ALA A 17 7.50 24.40 37.59
C ALA A 17 7.79 23.05 36.87
N LEU A 18 8.97 22.46 37.14
CA LEU A 18 9.33 21.16 36.56
C LEU A 18 8.40 20.04 37.06
N ALA A 19 8.06 20.03 38.33
CA ALA A 19 7.13 19.06 38.90
C ALA A 19 5.71 19.19 38.27
N LEU A 20 5.24 20.40 38.01
CA LEU A 20 3.99 20.64 37.31
C LEU A 20 4.06 20.22 35.84
N HIS A 21 5.18 20.52 35.17
CA HIS A 21 5.43 20.12 33.77
C HIS A 21 5.39 18.59 33.63
N GLN A 22 6.06 17.85 34.50
CA GLN A 22 6.06 16.39 34.54
C GLN A 22 4.67 15.79 34.81
N ARG A 23 3.80 16.50 35.54
CA ARG A 23 2.40 16.10 35.79
C ARG A 23 1.44 16.52 34.68
N GLY A 24 1.93 17.10 33.58
CA GLY A 24 1.11 17.58 32.46
C GLY A 24 0.34 18.88 32.73
N ARG A 25 0.59 19.56 33.88
CA ARG A 25 -0.04 20.85 34.24
C ARG A 25 0.70 22.00 33.56
N LEU A 26 0.67 22.00 32.22
CA LEU A 26 1.54 22.86 31.41
C LEU A 26 1.30 24.34 31.57
N ASP A 27 0.04 24.79 31.78
CA ASP A 27 -0.28 26.22 31.95
C ASP A 27 0.27 26.78 33.25
N GLU A 28 0.28 25.98 34.31
CA GLU A 28 0.81 26.37 35.60
C GLU A 28 2.35 26.36 35.59
N ALA A 29 2.93 25.35 34.95
CA ALA A 29 4.37 25.28 34.75
C ALA A 29 4.89 26.49 33.95
N GLU A 30 4.21 26.87 32.87
CA GLU A 30 4.56 28.04 32.04
C GLU A 30 4.56 29.34 32.87
N LYS A 31 3.54 29.55 33.73
CA LYS A 31 3.47 30.72 34.59
C LYS A 31 4.66 30.80 35.52
N LEU A 32 5.09 29.68 36.10
CA LEU A 32 6.22 29.63 37.01
C LEU A 32 7.55 29.84 36.28
N TYR A 33 7.76 29.19 35.11
CA TYR A 33 8.95 29.43 34.29
C TYR A 33 9.04 30.91 33.86
N THR A 34 7.91 31.49 33.41
CA THR A 34 7.84 32.90 33.02
C THR A 34 8.17 33.83 34.23
N ARG A 35 7.68 33.48 35.44
CA ARG A 35 8.01 34.22 36.66
C ARG A 35 9.51 34.12 36.99
N ALA A 36 10.11 32.97 36.80
CA ALA A 36 11.55 32.78 36.99
C ALA A 36 12.36 33.66 36.01
N LEU A 37 11.93 33.71 34.71
CA LEU A 37 12.58 34.55 33.69
C LEU A 37 12.35 36.06 33.88
N LYS A 38 11.28 36.48 34.56
CA LYS A 38 11.11 37.86 34.97
C LYS A 38 12.11 38.27 36.08
N ALA A 39 12.45 37.34 36.95
CA ALA A 39 13.44 37.57 38.00
C ALA A 39 14.88 37.47 37.47
N GLN A 40 15.14 36.55 36.56
CA GLN A 40 16.45 36.35 35.94
C GLN A 40 16.26 35.95 34.47
N ARG A 41 16.42 36.93 33.53
CA ARG A 41 16.10 36.79 32.10
C ARG A 41 16.97 35.76 31.38
N ASP A 42 18.19 35.54 31.85
CA ASP A 42 19.20 34.63 31.30
C ASP A 42 19.33 33.33 32.12
N ASN A 43 18.33 32.99 32.92
CA ASN A 43 18.35 31.72 33.64
C ASN A 43 18.26 30.53 32.67
N PHE A 44 19.36 29.75 32.63
CA PHE A 44 19.49 28.61 31.70
C PHE A 44 18.35 27.60 31.85
N ASP A 45 18.07 27.13 33.06
CA ASP A 45 17.09 26.09 33.33
C ASP A 45 15.67 26.56 32.93
N ALA A 46 15.31 27.78 33.31
CA ALA A 46 14.00 28.32 32.99
C ALA A 46 13.81 28.51 31.45
N LEU A 47 14.84 28.98 30.75
CA LEU A 47 14.82 29.10 29.29
C LEU A 47 14.71 27.74 28.63
N HIS A 48 15.53 26.78 29.02
CA HIS A 48 15.56 25.43 28.45
C HIS A 48 14.25 24.69 28.69
N LEU A 49 13.76 24.62 29.93
CA LEU A 49 12.55 23.89 30.29
C LEU A 49 11.29 24.53 29.75
N LEU A 50 11.20 25.87 29.70
CA LEU A 50 10.10 26.56 29.00
C LEU A 50 10.14 26.28 27.48
N GLY A 51 11.33 26.20 26.91
CA GLY A 51 11.52 25.79 25.50
C GLY A 51 10.96 24.39 25.24
N MET A 52 11.26 23.43 26.11
CA MET A 52 10.73 22.06 26.01
C MET A 52 9.21 22.01 26.20
N LEU A 53 8.67 22.78 27.13
CA LEU A 53 7.21 22.91 27.31
C LEU A 53 6.54 23.44 26.02
N ASN A 54 7.13 24.45 25.38
CA ASN A 54 6.61 24.97 24.09
C ASN A 54 6.74 23.94 22.97
N HIS A 55 7.80 23.16 22.94
CA HIS A 55 7.95 22.05 22.01
C HIS A 55 6.82 21.02 22.19
N GLN A 56 6.56 20.60 23.43
CA GLN A 56 5.46 19.67 23.76
C GLN A 56 4.08 20.19 23.31
N ARG A 57 3.88 21.52 23.32
CA ARG A 57 2.66 22.17 22.84
C ARG A 57 2.62 22.41 21.32
N GLY A 58 3.61 21.93 20.58
CA GLY A 58 3.70 22.13 19.12
C GLY A 58 4.14 23.54 18.70
N LYS A 59 4.54 24.41 19.66
CA LYS A 59 5.03 25.77 19.39
C LYS A 59 6.54 25.76 19.07
N ALA A 60 6.91 25.05 18.01
CA ALA A 60 8.33 24.77 17.69
C ALA A 60 9.17 26.04 17.45
N GLY A 61 8.62 27.11 16.87
CA GLY A 61 9.34 28.37 16.66
C GLY A 61 9.73 29.05 17.97
N GLU A 62 8.81 29.08 18.95
CA GLU A 62 9.08 29.65 20.28
C GLU A 62 10.03 28.76 21.08
N ALA A 63 9.87 27.43 20.97
CA ALA A 63 10.79 26.46 21.58
C ALA A 63 12.22 26.67 21.07
N TYR A 64 12.41 26.84 19.76
CA TYR A 64 13.72 27.15 19.17
C TYR A 64 14.34 28.41 19.77
N ARG A 65 13.56 29.50 19.84
CA ARG A 65 14.03 30.80 20.36
C ARG A 65 14.52 30.66 21.81
N LEU A 66 13.75 29.96 22.64
CA LEU A 66 14.05 29.80 24.07
C LEU A 66 15.26 28.89 24.29
N ILE A 67 15.33 27.71 23.64
CA ILE A 67 16.47 26.80 23.81
C ILE A 67 17.75 27.42 23.21
N ALA A 68 17.66 28.13 22.08
CA ALA A 68 18.78 28.85 21.54
C ALA A 68 19.29 29.97 22.48
N ALA A 69 18.38 30.63 23.20
CA ALA A 69 18.76 31.58 24.24
C ALA A 69 19.43 30.90 25.43
N ALA A 70 18.93 29.72 25.87
CA ALA A 70 19.59 28.92 26.90
C ALA A 70 21.03 28.54 26.50
N LEU A 71 21.22 28.11 25.26
CA LEU A 71 22.55 27.75 24.73
C LEU A 71 23.50 28.95 24.55
N LYS A 72 23.01 30.19 24.53
CA LYS A 72 23.89 31.35 24.63
C LYS A 72 24.46 31.51 26.05
N VAL A 73 23.71 31.07 27.05
CA VAL A 73 24.16 31.08 28.46
C VAL A 73 25.10 29.89 28.75
N GLN A 74 24.72 28.70 28.30
CA GLN A 74 25.52 27.48 28.46
C GLN A 74 25.71 26.75 27.13
N PRO A 75 26.69 27.16 26.28
CA PRO A 75 26.87 26.63 24.94
C PRO A 75 27.26 25.15 24.85
N ARG A 76 27.76 24.58 25.95
CA ARG A 76 28.29 23.22 26.02
C ARG A 76 27.39 22.27 26.81
N SER A 77 26.08 22.52 26.84
CA SER A 77 25.09 21.60 27.45
C SER A 77 24.66 20.53 26.44
N PRO A 78 25.02 19.25 26.62
CA PRO A 78 24.58 18.18 25.71
C PRO A 78 23.06 18.01 25.73
N ASP A 79 22.40 18.15 26.89
CA ASP A 79 20.94 18.07 27.02
C ASP A 79 20.23 19.16 26.19
N ALA A 80 20.67 20.40 26.32
CA ALA A 80 20.05 21.51 25.60
C ALA A 80 20.31 21.42 24.11
N LEU A 81 21.49 20.95 23.67
CA LEU A 81 21.78 20.67 22.26
C LEU A 81 20.91 19.53 21.74
N SER A 82 20.74 18.44 22.50
CA SER A 82 19.88 17.32 22.13
C SER A 82 18.42 17.77 21.97
N ASN A 83 17.92 18.56 22.90
CA ASN A 83 16.55 19.10 22.84
C ASN A 83 16.37 20.13 21.73
N LEU A 84 17.38 20.97 21.44
CA LEU A 84 17.35 21.86 20.28
C LEU A 84 17.21 21.08 18.97
N ALA A 85 17.87 19.94 18.86
CA ALA A 85 17.79 19.11 17.67
C ALA A 85 16.37 18.54 17.43
N LEU A 86 15.67 18.13 18.49
CA LEU A 86 14.25 17.73 18.37
C LEU A 86 13.38 18.87 17.83
N VAL A 87 13.60 20.07 18.34
CA VAL A 87 12.87 21.27 17.87
C VAL A 87 13.20 21.60 16.43
N LEU A 88 14.49 21.53 16.04
CA LEU A 88 14.92 21.73 14.65
C LEU A 88 14.28 20.70 13.72
N HIS A 89 14.20 19.45 14.12
CA HIS A 89 13.55 18.41 13.35
C HIS A 89 12.04 18.67 13.17
N ALA A 90 11.37 19.10 14.24
CA ALA A 90 9.96 19.52 14.18
C ALA A 90 9.74 20.71 13.22
N LEU A 91 10.73 21.59 13.10
CA LEU A 91 10.77 22.68 12.13
C LEU A 91 11.17 22.25 10.69
N LYS A 92 11.30 20.95 10.43
CA LYS A 92 11.75 20.38 9.15
C LYS A 92 13.19 20.73 8.76
N ARG A 93 14.03 21.08 9.74
CA ARG A 93 15.44 21.42 9.60
C ARG A 93 16.34 20.25 10.02
N SER A 94 16.08 19.06 9.48
CA SER A 94 16.69 17.80 9.93
C SER A 94 18.21 17.74 9.77
N GLY A 95 18.77 18.41 8.75
CA GLY A 95 20.22 18.50 8.58
C GLY A 95 20.91 19.28 9.74
N GLU A 96 20.30 20.38 10.17
CA GLU A 96 20.78 21.15 11.32
C GLU A 96 20.57 20.40 12.63
N ALA A 97 19.49 19.65 12.73
CA ALA A 97 19.24 18.77 13.89
C ALA A 97 20.36 17.73 14.05
N LEU A 98 20.73 17.01 12.98
CA LEU A 98 21.84 16.06 13.00
C LEU A 98 23.17 16.71 13.34
N SER A 99 23.47 17.90 12.77
CA SER A 99 24.67 18.65 13.10
C SER A 99 24.71 19.03 14.59
N THR A 100 23.57 19.44 15.15
CA THR A 100 23.44 19.82 16.55
C THR A 100 23.63 18.61 17.48
N LEU A 101 23.07 17.43 17.13
CA LEU A 101 23.28 16.18 17.87
C LEU A 101 24.74 15.72 17.78
N ASN A 102 25.39 15.86 16.66
CA ASN A 102 26.82 15.57 16.54
C ASN A 102 27.66 16.45 17.48
N LYS A 103 27.29 17.73 17.67
CA LYS A 103 27.94 18.60 18.67
C LYS A 103 27.66 18.12 20.11
N ALA A 104 26.43 17.70 20.41
CA ALA A 104 26.10 17.15 21.74
C ALA A 104 26.94 15.88 22.03
N LEU A 105 27.03 14.97 21.03
CA LEU A 105 27.80 13.74 21.15
C LEU A 105 29.32 13.94 21.15
N ALA A 106 29.83 15.00 20.52
CA ALA A 106 31.22 15.38 20.62
C ALA A 106 31.58 15.84 22.07
N LEU A 107 30.62 16.45 22.80
CA LEU A 107 30.77 16.83 24.18
C LEU A 107 30.57 15.65 25.15
N ALA A 108 29.65 14.76 24.82
CA ALA A 108 29.30 13.58 25.61
C ALA A 108 29.00 12.38 24.67
N PRO A 109 30.03 11.61 24.23
CA PRO A 109 29.89 10.56 23.22
C PRO A 109 28.92 9.44 23.57
N GLY A 110 28.63 9.26 24.82
CA GLY A 110 27.68 8.22 25.25
C GLY A 110 26.40 8.77 25.85
N HIS A 111 25.98 9.98 25.49
CA HIS A 111 24.75 10.60 25.98
C HIS A 111 23.52 9.87 25.45
N PRO A 112 22.73 9.16 26.28
CA PRO A 112 21.68 8.26 25.80
C PRO A 112 20.60 8.99 24.99
N ASP A 113 20.12 10.15 25.50
CA ASP A 113 19.06 10.90 24.82
C ASP A 113 19.53 11.47 23.48
N ALA A 114 20.77 11.95 23.39
CA ALA A 114 21.32 12.46 22.14
C ALA A 114 21.48 11.36 21.08
N LEU A 115 21.95 10.17 21.47
CA LEU A 115 22.02 8.99 20.60
C LEU A 115 20.62 8.55 20.17
N ASN A 116 19.68 8.38 21.12
CA ASN A 116 18.32 7.98 20.82
C ASN A 116 17.60 8.99 19.90
N ASN A 117 17.78 10.29 20.15
CA ASN A 117 17.21 11.34 19.31
C ASN A 117 17.83 11.36 17.91
N ARG A 118 19.16 11.13 17.79
CA ARG A 118 19.83 11.04 16.47
C ARG A 118 19.35 9.82 15.71
N GLY A 119 19.23 8.68 16.34
CA GLY A 119 18.68 7.47 15.76
C GLY A 119 17.25 7.66 15.23
N ASN A 120 16.39 8.34 15.99
CA ASN A 120 15.01 8.63 15.53
C ASN A 120 15.00 9.54 14.31
N ILE A 121 15.79 10.61 14.30
CA ILE A 121 15.89 11.52 13.13
C ILE A 121 16.47 10.78 11.91
N LEU A 122 17.44 9.89 12.11
CA LEU A 122 17.99 9.05 11.05
C LEU A 122 16.93 8.10 10.46
N LEU A 123 16.08 7.52 11.29
CA LEU A 123 14.95 6.70 10.83
C LEU A 123 13.98 7.49 9.95
N ASP A 124 13.59 8.69 10.36
CA ASP A 124 12.72 9.57 9.58
C ASP A 124 13.35 9.95 8.23
N LEU A 125 14.68 10.03 8.18
CA LEU A 125 15.46 10.28 6.98
C LEU A 125 15.76 9.00 6.16
N LYS A 126 15.18 7.85 6.51
CA LYS A 126 15.38 6.54 5.85
C LYS A 126 16.83 6.01 5.96
N ARG A 127 17.57 6.41 6.98
CA ARG A 127 18.95 6.00 7.27
C ARG A 127 18.96 4.99 8.42
N ALA A 128 18.17 3.91 8.28
CA ALA A 128 17.90 2.94 9.35
C ALA A 128 19.17 2.24 9.87
N ALA A 129 20.12 1.90 9.00
CA ALA A 129 21.37 1.25 9.42
C ALA A 129 22.19 2.12 10.40
N GLU A 130 22.25 3.42 10.16
CA GLU A 130 22.95 4.34 11.07
C GLU A 130 22.19 4.53 12.39
N ALA A 131 20.86 4.50 12.33
CA ALA A 131 20.02 4.56 13.52
C ALA A 131 20.25 3.34 14.44
N VAL A 132 20.40 2.13 13.89
CA VAL A 132 20.72 0.92 14.67
C VAL A 132 22.01 1.10 15.46
N VAL A 133 23.06 1.67 14.86
CA VAL A 133 24.35 1.92 15.55
C VAL A 133 24.15 2.83 16.77
N ASP A 134 23.34 3.87 16.67
CA ASP A 134 23.06 4.76 17.79
C ASP A 134 22.28 4.07 18.90
N PHE A 135 21.25 3.30 18.56
CA PHE A 135 20.47 2.54 19.54
C PHE A 135 21.31 1.43 20.20
N ASP A 136 22.19 0.77 19.46
CA ASP A 136 23.13 -0.20 20.02
C ASP A 136 24.04 0.45 21.08
N ALA A 137 24.55 1.64 20.80
CA ALA A 137 25.38 2.38 21.77
C ALA A 137 24.60 2.75 23.05
N VAL A 138 23.31 3.08 22.94
CA VAL A 138 22.44 3.27 24.11
C VAL A 138 22.27 1.96 24.89
N LEU A 139 21.94 0.86 24.18
CA LEU A 139 21.63 -0.42 24.81
C LEU A 139 22.85 -1.12 25.38
N GLN A 140 24.05 -0.84 24.87
CA GLN A 140 25.29 -1.30 25.46
C GLN A 140 25.49 -0.75 26.89
N LYS A 141 25.08 0.50 27.15
CA LYS A 141 25.16 1.13 28.45
C LYS A 141 23.94 0.88 29.33
N ALA A 142 22.78 0.81 28.70
CA ALA A 142 21.50 0.66 29.38
C ALA A 142 20.66 -0.45 28.68
N PRO A 143 20.95 -1.74 28.90
CA PRO A 143 20.28 -2.86 28.21
C PRO A 143 18.76 -2.92 28.43
N ARG A 144 18.26 -2.28 29.47
CA ARG A 144 16.83 -2.22 29.81
C ARG A 144 16.16 -0.90 29.40
N HIS A 145 16.75 -0.14 28.48
CA HIS A 145 16.19 1.11 28.00
C HIS A 145 15.05 0.82 27.00
N VAL A 146 13.81 0.79 27.50
CA VAL A 146 12.62 0.39 26.72
C VAL A 146 12.50 1.16 25.40
N GLN A 147 12.66 2.50 25.42
CA GLN A 147 12.51 3.31 24.20
C GLN A 147 13.57 2.98 23.14
N ALA A 148 14.82 2.73 23.54
CA ALA A 148 15.88 2.35 22.61
C ALA A 148 15.64 0.95 22.01
N LEU A 149 15.12 -0.01 22.80
CA LEU A 149 14.70 -1.32 22.29
C LEU A 149 13.59 -1.17 21.24
N VAL A 150 12.54 -0.41 21.55
CA VAL A 150 11.43 -0.17 20.60
C VAL A 150 11.94 0.50 19.32
N ASN A 151 12.78 1.52 19.44
CA ASN A 151 13.29 2.27 18.29
C ASN A 151 14.26 1.43 17.45
N ARG A 152 15.12 0.61 18.07
CA ARG A 152 16.00 -0.32 17.34
C ARG A 152 15.19 -1.37 16.58
N GLY A 153 14.16 -1.93 17.22
CA GLY A 153 13.22 -2.83 16.56
C GLY A 153 12.58 -2.19 15.32
N ASN A 154 12.14 -0.94 15.42
CA ASN A 154 11.60 -0.20 14.27
C ASN A 154 12.63 0.00 13.15
N ALA A 155 13.88 0.30 13.52
CA ALA A 155 14.97 0.42 12.55
C ALA A 155 15.23 -0.90 11.82
N ARG A 156 15.20 -2.02 12.54
CA ARG A 156 15.37 -3.37 11.99
C ARG A 156 14.23 -3.76 11.05
N VAL A 157 12.98 -3.43 11.40
CA VAL A 157 11.85 -3.61 10.45
C VAL A 157 12.10 -2.83 9.16
N ALA A 158 12.58 -1.59 9.25
CA ALA A 158 12.89 -0.78 8.06
C ALA A 158 14.04 -1.35 7.21
N LEU A 159 14.91 -2.18 7.79
CA LEU A 159 15.97 -2.92 7.10
C LEU A 159 15.51 -4.30 6.57
N GLY A 160 14.27 -4.71 6.85
CA GLY A 160 13.76 -6.04 6.51
C GLY A 160 14.17 -7.15 7.50
N GLU A 161 14.71 -6.80 8.66
CA GLU A 161 15.20 -7.71 9.72
C GLU A 161 14.09 -7.97 10.76
N ALA A 162 12.94 -8.45 10.32
CA ALA A 162 11.74 -8.54 11.16
C ALA A 162 11.90 -9.49 12.36
N GLU A 163 12.64 -10.59 12.23
CA GLU A 163 12.95 -11.51 13.34
C GLU A 163 13.78 -10.81 14.44
N ALA A 164 14.81 -10.07 14.05
CA ALA A 164 15.64 -9.32 15.00
C ALA A 164 14.85 -8.19 15.66
N ALA A 165 13.93 -7.55 14.93
CA ALA A 165 13.02 -6.56 15.47
C ALA A 165 12.10 -7.16 16.55
N LEU A 166 11.61 -8.38 16.33
CA LEU A 166 10.74 -9.09 17.26
C LEU A 166 11.44 -9.33 18.60
N VAL A 167 12.73 -9.72 18.57
CA VAL A 167 13.56 -9.88 19.79
C VAL A 167 13.61 -8.58 20.58
N ASP A 168 13.78 -7.43 19.94
CA ASP A 168 13.83 -6.13 20.60
C ASP A 168 12.48 -5.74 21.21
N HIS A 169 11.39 -5.95 20.47
CA HIS A 169 10.05 -5.63 20.97
C HIS A 169 9.65 -6.56 22.13
N ASP A 170 9.99 -7.85 22.06
CA ASP A 170 9.76 -8.80 23.16
C ASP A 170 10.59 -8.43 24.40
N ALA A 171 11.84 -8.00 24.22
CA ALA A 171 12.67 -7.49 25.32
C ALA A 171 12.08 -6.22 25.96
N ALA A 172 11.56 -5.29 25.15
CA ALA A 172 10.86 -4.10 25.64
C ALA A 172 9.61 -4.46 26.45
N LEU A 173 8.82 -5.42 25.97
CA LEU A 173 7.60 -5.91 26.62
C LEU A 173 7.88 -6.73 27.88
N ALA A 174 9.01 -7.43 27.96
CA ALA A 174 9.45 -8.08 29.18
C ALA A 174 9.74 -7.08 30.32
N ILE A 175 10.10 -5.83 29.98
CA ILE A 175 10.32 -4.74 30.93
C ILE A 175 9.03 -3.97 31.22
N ALA A 176 8.22 -3.72 30.18
CA ALA A 176 6.99 -2.94 30.21
C ALA A 176 5.87 -3.66 29.44
N PRO A 177 5.18 -4.66 30.03
CA PRO A 177 4.24 -5.55 29.33
C PRO A 177 3.06 -4.84 28.64
N GLY A 178 2.64 -3.69 29.16
CA GLY A 178 1.54 -2.90 28.61
C GLY A 178 1.98 -1.74 27.70
N HIS A 179 3.23 -1.70 27.24
CA HIS A 179 3.74 -0.57 26.45
C HIS A 179 3.09 -0.53 25.06
N PRO A 180 2.20 0.46 24.76
CA PRO A 180 1.35 0.42 23.54
C PRO A 180 2.15 0.39 22.25
N LEU A 181 3.22 1.21 22.15
CA LEU A 181 4.07 1.27 20.95
C LEU A 181 4.88 -0.01 20.75
N ALA A 182 5.35 -0.64 21.83
CA ALA A 182 6.06 -1.92 21.71
C ALA A 182 5.12 -3.02 21.18
N LEU A 183 3.89 -3.09 21.70
CA LEU A 183 2.85 -4.02 21.23
C LEU A 183 2.49 -3.75 19.77
N TYR A 184 2.25 -2.49 19.41
CA TYR A 184 1.94 -2.10 18.03
C TYR A 184 3.06 -2.49 17.06
N ASN A 185 4.31 -2.17 17.41
CA ASN A 185 5.47 -2.45 16.55
C ASN A 185 5.79 -3.95 16.49
N ARG A 186 5.56 -4.69 17.59
CA ARG A 186 5.58 -6.15 17.58
C ARG A 186 4.59 -6.72 16.56
N GLY A 187 3.37 -6.18 16.53
CA GLY A 187 2.36 -6.53 15.53
C GLY A 187 2.85 -6.29 14.11
N ASN A 188 3.50 -5.16 13.86
CA ASN A 188 4.07 -4.85 12.53
C ASN A 188 5.16 -5.85 12.13
N ALA A 189 6.06 -6.21 13.05
CA ALA A 189 7.11 -7.20 12.79
C ALA A 189 6.52 -8.59 12.51
N LEU A 190 5.52 -9.02 13.28
CA LEU A 190 4.82 -10.28 13.09
C LEU A 190 4.09 -10.34 11.74
N HIS A 191 3.41 -9.27 11.35
CA HIS A 191 2.75 -9.16 10.05
C HIS A 191 3.75 -9.23 8.89
N ALA A 192 4.90 -8.57 9.01
CA ALA A 192 5.97 -8.65 8.02
C ALA A 192 6.52 -10.07 7.85
N LEU A 193 6.45 -10.90 8.90
CA LEU A 193 6.81 -12.32 8.90
C LEU A 193 5.67 -13.25 8.43
N GLY A 194 4.50 -12.72 8.10
CA GLY A 194 3.31 -13.50 7.74
C GLY A 194 2.64 -14.19 8.94
N ARG A 195 3.01 -13.82 10.19
CA ARG A 195 2.44 -14.36 11.43
C ARG A 195 1.21 -13.56 11.84
N ASP A 196 0.22 -13.51 10.96
CA ASP A 196 -0.91 -12.57 11.04
C ASP A 196 -1.81 -12.79 12.28
N GLN A 197 -1.98 -14.03 12.76
CA GLN A 197 -2.75 -14.29 13.99
C GLN A 197 -2.05 -13.72 15.23
N ASP A 198 -0.73 -13.87 15.31
CA ASP A 198 0.06 -13.30 16.41
C ASP A 198 0.10 -11.77 16.32
N ALA A 199 0.13 -11.22 15.09
CA ALA A 199 0.06 -9.78 14.85
C ALA A 199 -1.25 -9.20 15.36
N LEU A 200 -2.40 -9.86 15.12
CA LEU A 200 -3.69 -9.43 15.65
C LEU A 200 -3.70 -9.38 17.17
N ALA A 201 -3.17 -10.40 17.85
CA ALA A 201 -3.10 -10.42 19.30
C ALA A 201 -2.24 -9.25 19.84
N ALA A 202 -1.15 -8.90 19.15
CA ALA A 202 -0.31 -7.77 19.52
C ALA A 202 -1.02 -6.42 19.30
N TYR A 203 -1.74 -6.24 18.18
CA TYR A 203 -2.55 -5.04 17.96
C TYR A 203 -3.70 -4.92 18.96
N ASP A 204 -4.37 -6.02 19.31
CA ASP A 204 -5.43 -6.03 20.32
C ASP A 204 -4.88 -5.58 21.68
N GLY A 205 -3.70 -6.05 22.07
CA GLY A 205 -3.00 -5.59 23.27
C GLY A 205 -2.65 -4.10 23.22
N ALA A 206 -2.15 -3.60 22.07
CA ALA A 206 -1.85 -2.18 21.90
C ALA A 206 -3.11 -1.32 22.01
N LEU A 207 -4.23 -1.78 21.44
CA LEU A 207 -5.52 -1.07 21.47
C LEU A 207 -6.21 -1.13 22.83
N ALA A 208 -6.00 -2.20 23.61
CA ALA A 208 -6.45 -2.26 24.99
C ALA A 208 -5.74 -1.22 25.86
N ALA A 209 -4.43 -0.99 25.63
CA ALA A 209 -3.64 0.02 26.34
C ALA A 209 -3.88 1.44 25.80
N ALA A 210 -4.14 1.60 24.50
CA ALA A 210 -4.34 2.88 23.84
C ALA A 210 -5.48 2.81 22.80
N PRO A 211 -6.75 2.90 23.19
CA PRO A 211 -7.91 2.76 22.28
C PRO A 211 -7.97 3.81 21.16
N GLY A 212 -7.33 4.97 21.33
CA GLY A 212 -7.23 6.04 20.34
C GLY A 212 -6.10 5.87 19.32
N HIS A 213 -5.38 4.74 19.29
CA HIS A 213 -4.25 4.54 18.38
C HIS A 213 -4.74 4.17 16.95
N ALA A 214 -5.01 5.19 16.14
CA ALA A 214 -5.57 5.02 14.80
C ALA A 214 -4.75 4.08 13.91
N SER A 215 -3.40 4.18 13.92
CA SER A 215 -2.54 3.30 13.13
C SER A 215 -2.64 1.82 13.56
N ALA A 216 -2.85 1.54 14.85
CA ALA A 216 -3.05 0.17 15.31
C ALA A 216 -4.39 -0.40 14.82
N TRP A 217 -5.46 0.39 14.82
CA TRP A 217 -6.73 0.02 14.20
C TRP A 217 -6.60 -0.22 12.70
N LEU A 218 -5.86 0.65 11.97
CA LEU A 218 -5.63 0.49 10.54
C LEU A 218 -4.89 -0.82 10.24
N ASN A 219 -3.75 -1.06 10.91
CA ASN A 219 -2.93 -2.25 10.65
C ASN A 219 -3.65 -3.53 11.08
N ARG A 220 -4.42 -3.49 12.18
CA ARG A 220 -5.31 -4.59 12.57
C ARG A 220 -6.32 -4.91 11.46
N GLY A 221 -6.95 -3.89 10.88
CA GLY A 221 -7.88 -4.04 9.77
C GLY A 221 -7.21 -4.64 8.53
N MET A 222 -6.03 -4.15 8.17
CA MET A 222 -5.26 -4.70 7.04
C MET A 222 -4.87 -6.16 7.27
N THR A 223 -4.45 -6.52 8.48
CA THR A 223 -4.12 -7.91 8.84
C THR A 223 -5.35 -8.81 8.81
N LEU A 224 -6.51 -8.33 9.27
CA LEU A 224 -7.78 -9.06 9.15
C LEU A 224 -8.18 -9.28 7.70
N ALA A 225 -8.01 -8.27 6.83
CA ALA A 225 -8.26 -8.41 5.40
C ALA A 225 -7.30 -9.43 4.76
N ALA A 226 -6.03 -9.46 5.16
CA ALA A 226 -5.05 -10.47 4.72
C ALA A 226 -5.47 -11.90 5.09
N LEU A 227 -6.21 -12.05 6.19
CA LEU A 227 -6.81 -13.30 6.65
C LEU A 227 -8.21 -13.56 6.06
N ASN A 228 -8.64 -12.80 5.05
CA ASN A 228 -9.98 -12.83 4.44
C ASN A 228 -11.14 -12.54 5.42
N ARG A 229 -10.86 -11.92 6.58
CA ARG A 229 -11.85 -11.51 7.60
C ARG A 229 -12.33 -10.08 7.35
N HIS A 230 -12.92 -9.84 6.18
CA HIS A 230 -13.24 -8.49 5.71
C HIS A 230 -14.29 -7.76 6.56
N GLN A 231 -15.28 -8.45 7.16
CA GLN A 231 -16.25 -7.81 8.05
C GLN A 231 -15.56 -7.26 9.32
N ASP A 232 -14.65 -8.01 9.92
CA ASP A 232 -13.87 -7.57 11.07
C ASP A 232 -12.88 -6.45 10.68
N ALA A 233 -12.33 -6.50 9.46
CA ALA A 233 -11.49 -5.45 8.91
C ALA A 233 -12.28 -4.13 8.79
N LEU A 234 -13.49 -4.17 8.23
CA LEU A 234 -14.38 -3.01 8.11
C LEU A 234 -14.72 -2.40 9.48
N ALA A 235 -14.94 -3.23 10.50
CA ALA A 235 -15.14 -2.74 11.86
C ALA A 235 -13.91 -1.98 12.39
N SER A 236 -12.70 -2.48 12.09
CA SER A 236 -11.43 -1.81 12.47
C SER A 236 -11.23 -0.49 11.72
N TYR A 237 -11.47 -0.46 10.39
CA TYR A 237 -11.42 0.78 9.60
C TYR A 237 -12.45 1.80 10.07
N GLY A 238 -13.65 1.36 10.45
CA GLY A 238 -14.68 2.23 11.05
C GLY A 238 -14.19 2.93 12.32
N LYS A 239 -13.36 2.26 13.15
CA LYS A 239 -12.72 2.91 14.31
C LYS A 239 -11.71 3.98 13.90
N VAL A 240 -10.92 3.74 12.83
CA VAL A 240 -10.02 4.77 12.29
C VAL A 240 -10.81 5.98 11.82
N LEU A 241 -11.88 5.77 11.04
CA LEU A 241 -12.69 6.85 10.48
C LEU A 241 -13.48 7.62 11.53
N ALA A 242 -13.86 6.97 12.65
CA ALA A 242 -14.43 7.66 13.79
C ALA A 242 -13.43 8.60 14.49
N LEU A 243 -12.13 8.26 14.51
CA LEU A 243 -11.07 9.09 15.07
C LEU A 243 -10.57 10.15 14.08
N GLN A 244 -10.53 9.80 12.81
CA GLN A 244 -9.95 10.59 11.71
C GLN A 244 -10.84 10.44 10.46
N PRO A 245 -11.93 11.24 10.33
CA PRO A 245 -12.91 11.08 9.24
C PRO A 245 -12.33 11.20 7.82
N ASP A 246 -11.22 11.92 7.65
CA ASP A 246 -10.58 12.13 6.35
C ASP A 246 -9.36 11.22 6.11
N HIS A 247 -9.25 10.08 6.82
CA HIS A 247 -8.10 9.18 6.71
C HIS A 247 -8.16 8.37 5.40
N ALA A 248 -7.50 8.87 4.35
CA ALA A 248 -7.58 8.33 2.99
C ALA A 248 -7.24 6.84 2.87
N GLU A 249 -6.23 6.35 3.61
CA GLU A 249 -5.84 4.94 3.58
C GLU A 249 -6.91 4.04 4.22
N ALA A 250 -7.59 4.49 5.28
CA ALA A 250 -8.66 3.71 5.90
C ALA A 250 -9.88 3.60 4.98
N HIS A 251 -10.28 4.70 4.32
CA HIS A 251 -11.33 4.69 3.30
C HIS A 251 -10.99 3.73 2.15
N PHE A 252 -9.80 3.84 1.60
CA PHE A 252 -9.37 2.98 0.50
C PHE A 252 -9.30 1.49 0.90
N SER A 253 -8.80 1.17 2.09
CA SER A 253 -8.76 -0.19 2.61
C SER A 253 -10.17 -0.75 2.88
N ALA A 254 -11.09 0.11 3.36
CA ALA A 254 -12.49 -0.23 3.49
C ALA A 254 -13.13 -0.48 2.12
N ALA A 255 -12.84 0.36 1.12
CA ALA A 255 -13.29 0.16 -0.26
C ALA A 255 -12.88 -1.23 -0.79
N CYS A 256 -11.60 -1.58 -0.67
CA CYS A 256 -11.12 -2.90 -1.13
C CYS A 256 -11.84 -4.05 -0.41
N SER A 257 -12.07 -3.93 0.91
CA SER A 257 -12.81 -4.94 1.66
C SER A 257 -14.28 -5.04 1.25
N LEU A 258 -14.96 -3.90 1.06
CA LEU A 258 -16.35 -3.85 0.58
C LEU A 258 -16.48 -4.48 -0.81
N LEU A 259 -15.60 -4.14 -1.74
CA LEU A 259 -15.57 -4.71 -3.08
C LEU A 259 -15.31 -6.22 -3.06
N THR A 260 -14.39 -6.68 -2.18
CA THR A 260 -14.08 -8.10 -2.05
C THR A 260 -15.29 -8.93 -1.60
N ILE A 261 -16.09 -8.40 -0.68
CA ILE A 261 -17.32 -9.07 -0.20
C ILE A 261 -18.54 -8.81 -1.08
N GLY A 262 -18.38 -8.03 -2.16
CA GLY A 262 -19.43 -7.77 -3.16
C GLY A 262 -20.35 -6.59 -2.86
N ASP A 263 -20.06 -5.78 -1.86
CA ASP A 263 -20.79 -4.51 -1.59
C ASP A 263 -20.25 -3.42 -2.54
N TYR A 264 -20.61 -3.53 -3.81
CA TYR A 264 -20.10 -2.65 -4.87
C TYR A 264 -20.56 -1.20 -4.73
N PRO A 265 -21.83 -0.90 -4.40
CA PRO A 265 -22.27 0.49 -4.28
C PRO A 265 -21.46 1.28 -3.24
N ARG A 266 -21.27 0.73 -2.05
CA ARG A 266 -20.45 1.36 -1.01
C ARG A 266 -18.97 1.29 -1.36
N GLY A 267 -18.52 0.16 -1.87
CA GLY A 267 -17.12 -0.06 -2.23
C GLY A 267 -16.62 0.93 -3.26
N PHE A 268 -17.36 1.15 -4.36
CA PHE A 268 -16.94 2.12 -5.38
C PHE A 268 -17.04 3.57 -4.90
N ALA A 269 -17.97 3.91 -4.03
CA ALA A 269 -18.02 5.24 -3.42
C ALA A 269 -16.76 5.50 -2.55
N GLU A 270 -16.39 4.55 -1.71
CA GLU A 270 -15.17 4.61 -0.90
C GLU A 270 -13.89 4.54 -1.75
N TYR A 271 -13.92 3.89 -2.92
CA TYR A 271 -12.77 3.75 -3.81
C TYR A 271 -12.31 5.09 -4.40
N GLU A 272 -13.16 6.11 -4.45
CA GLU A 272 -12.79 7.47 -4.88
C GLU A 272 -11.78 8.14 -3.93
N TRP A 273 -11.63 7.67 -2.70
CA TRP A 273 -10.58 8.13 -1.78
C TRP A 273 -9.16 7.76 -2.25
N ARG A 274 -9.01 6.90 -3.27
CA ARG A 274 -7.70 6.60 -3.88
C ARG A 274 -6.96 7.87 -4.30
N TRP A 275 -7.67 8.91 -4.70
CA TRP A 275 -7.10 10.19 -5.13
C TRP A 275 -6.47 11.01 -4.00
N LYS A 276 -6.85 10.76 -2.76
CA LYS A 276 -6.31 11.44 -1.57
C LYS A 276 -5.14 10.68 -0.94
N ARG A 277 -4.80 9.49 -1.44
CA ARG A 277 -3.67 8.70 -0.94
C ARG A 277 -2.33 9.30 -1.36
N ALA A 278 -1.31 9.10 -0.52
CA ALA A 278 0.05 9.49 -0.84
C ALA A 278 0.56 8.79 -2.12
N GLY A 279 1.19 9.53 -3.02
CA GLY A 279 1.71 9.00 -4.28
C GLY A 279 0.69 8.92 -5.42
N MET A 280 -0.60 9.10 -5.17
CA MET A 280 -1.59 9.28 -6.22
C MET A 280 -1.69 10.75 -6.61
N SER A 281 -1.75 11.02 -7.91
CA SER A 281 -1.91 12.39 -8.40
C SER A 281 -3.11 12.47 -9.33
N VAL A 282 -3.99 13.42 -9.05
CA VAL A 282 -5.01 13.83 -10.01
C VAL A 282 -4.30 14.44 -11.22
N ARG A 283 -4.80 14.18 -12.42
CA ARG A 283 -4.27 14.77 -13.66
C ARG A 283 -4.34 16.30 -13.61
N LYS A 284 -3.19 16.94 -13.67
CA LYS A 284 -3.09 18.41 -13.59
C LYS A 284 -3.44 19.10 -14.91
N ASP A 285 -3.36 18.37 -16.02
CA ASP A 285 -3.71 18.83 -17.37
C ASP A 285 -5.22 18.87 -17.63
N ILE A 286 -6.01 18.15 -16.83
CA ILE A 286 -7.47 18.17 -16.88
C ILE A 286 -8.00 19.02 -15.71
N ARG A 287 -8.54 20.20 -16.04
CA ARG A 287 -9.04 21.15 -15.03
C ARG A 287 -10.51 20.95 -14.62
N LYS A 288 -11.27 20.17 -15.39
CA LYS A 288 -12.67 19.88 -15.10
C LYS A 288 -12.77 18.81 -14.00
N PRO A 289 -13.82 18.82 -13.15
CA PRO A 289 -14.08 17.68 -12.26
C PRO A 289 -14.46 16.43 -13.09
N PRO A 290 -14.18 15.22 -12.59
CA PRO A 290 -14.58 13.99 -13.26
C PRO A 290 -16.10 13.89 -13.29
N TRP A 291 -16.65 13.34 -14.38
CA TRP A 291 -18.05 12.96 -14.48
C TRP A 291 -18.29 11.67 -13.68
N LEU A 292 -19.22 11.72 -12.73
CA LEU A 292 -19.59 10.58 -11.89
C LEU A 292 -21.07 10.20 -12.03
N GLY A 293 -21.68 10.51 -13.19
CA GLY A 293 -23.05 10.14 -13.50
C GLY A 293 -24.08 11.27 -13.36
N GLU A 294 -23.67 12.49 -13.00
CA GLU A 294 -24.59 13.60 -12.64
C GLU A 294 -25.24 14.25 -13.85
N THR A 295 -24.55 14.28 -14.98
CA THR A 295 -25.02 15.00 -16.18
C THR A 295 -25.31 14.07 -17.35
N PRO A 296 -26.37 14.38 -18.17
CA PRO A 296 -26.65 13.61 -19.37
C PRO A 296 -25.49 13.60 -20.35
N LEU A 297 -25.30 12.47 -21.03
CA LEU A 297 -24.21 12.22 -21.99
C LEU A 297 -24.57 12.56 -23.43
N ALA A 298 -25.86 12.72 -23.75
CA ALA A 298 -26.33 12.94 -25.11
C ALA A 298 -25.62 14.13 -25.78
N ALA A 299 -25.10 13.89 -26.99
CA ALA A 299 -24.35 14.84 -27.82
C ALA A 299 -23.06 15.40 -27.18
N LYS A 300 -22.54 14.79 -26.13
CA LYS A 300 -21.27 15.19 -25.48
C LYS A 300 -20.14 14.25 -25.85
N THR A 301 -18.92 14.80 -25.95
CA THR A 301 -17.70 13.99 -26.02
C THR A 301 -17.18 13.75 -24.60
N ILE A 302 -17.02 12.47 -24.23
CA ILE A 302 -16.42 12.06 -22.95
C ILE A 302 -15.06 11.42 -23.18
N LEU A 303 -14.06 11.90 -22.44
CA LEU A 303 -12.73 11.29 -22.38
C LEU A 303 -12.67 10.31 -21.21
N LEU A 304 -12.50 9.04 -21.49
CA LEU A 304 -12.18 8.01 -20.51
C LEU A 304 -10.65 7.86 -20.45
N HIS A 305 -10.07 7.92 -19.27
CA HIS A 305 -8.62 7.85 -19.17
C HIS A 305 -8.16 6.79 -18.18
N ALA A 306 -7.10 6.06 -18.54
CA ALA A 306 -6.49 5.04 -17.72
C ALA A 306 -5.62 5.67 -16.63
N GLU A 307 -5.86 5.31 -15.38
CA GLU A 307 -5.05 5.76 -14.23
C GLU A 307 -4.47 4.59 -13.42
N GLN A 308 -4.89 3.39 -13.71
CA GLN A 308 -4.49 2.14 -13.05
C GLN A 308 -3.64 1.27 -13.98
N GLY A 309 -3.55 -0.03 -13.67
CA GLY A 309 -2.81 -1.01 -14.48
C GLY A 309 -3.50 -1.37 -15.81
N LEU A 310 -2.79 -2.12 -16.64
CA LEU A 310 -3.29 -2.59 -17.94
C LEU A 310 -4.58 -3.44 -17.81
N GLY A 311 -4.63 -4.31 -16.78
CA GLY A 311 -5.82 -5.13 -16.52
C GLY A 311 -7.05 -4.30 -16.16
N ASP A 312 -6.87 -3.22 -15.41
CA ASP A 312 -7.94 -2.29 -15.05
C ASP A 312 -8.47 -1.57 -16.28
N THR A 313 -7.59 -1.13 -17.16
CA THR A 313 -7.97 -0.48 -18.40
C THR A 313 -8.81 -1.41 -19.26
N VAL A 314 -8.40 -2.66 -19.44
CA VAL A 314 -9.19 -3.67 -20.16
C VAL A 314 -10.53 -3.89 -19.48
N MET A 315 -10.54 -4.10 -18.15
CA MET A 315 -11.74 -4.39 -17.38
C MET A 315 -12.78 -3.29 -17.47
N PHE A 316 -12.36 -2.03 -17.28
CA PHE A 316 -13.28 -0.89 -17.24
C PHE A 316 -13.59 -0.31 -18.61
N ALA A 317 -12.85 -0.65 -19.67
CA ALA A 317 -13.19 -0.29 -21.04
C ALA A 317 -14.59 -0.81 -21.46
N ARG A 318 -15.10 -1.85 -20.79
CA ARG A 318 -16.47 -2.37 -20.98
C ARG A 318 -17.58 -1.34 -20.87
N TYR A 319 -17.34 -0.26 -20.13
CA TYR A 319 -18.33 0.80 -19.97
C TYR A 319 -18.44 1.71 -21.18
N ALA A 320 -17.42 1.78 -22.05
CA ALA A 320 -17.42 2.65 -23.22
C ALA A 320 -18.61 2.40 -24.16
N PRO A 321 -18.98 1.15 -24.53
CA PRO A 321 -20.18 0.89 -25.31
C PRO A 321 -21.48 1.34 -24.63
N LEU A 322 -21.55 1.31 -23.29
CA LEU A 322 -22.73 1.78 -22.55
C LEU A 322 -22.90 3.29 -22.68
N LEU A 323 -21.79 4.03 -22.49
CA LEU A 323 -21.81 5.49 -22.61
C LEU A 323 -22.11 5.93 -24.05
N ALA A 324 -21.59 5.19 -25.05
CA ALA A 324 -21.91 5.43 -26.44
C ALA A 324 -23.41 5.22 -26.74
N ARG A 325 -24.01 4.14 -26.22
CA ARG A 325 -25.46 3.91 -26.32
C ARG A 325 -26.29 4.98 -25.59
N ALA A 326 -25.74 5.60 -24.57
CA ALA A 326 -26.35 6.75 -23.90
C ALA A 326 -26.17 8.07 -24.66
N GLY A 327 -25.63 8.03 -25.89
CA GLY A 327 -25.48 9.17 -26.80
C GLY A 327 -24.18 9.95 -26.67
N ALA A 328 -23.20 9.44 -25.92
CA ALA A 328 -21.88 10.06 -25.84
C ALA A 328 -21.01 9.71 -27.06
N ARG A 329 -20.16 10.65 -27.48
CA ARG A 329 -18.99 10.36 -28.29
C ARG A 329 -17.84 9.99 -27.36
N VAL A 330 -17.44 8.72 -27.35
CA VAL A 330 -16.45 8.21 -26.40
C VAL A 330 -15.05 8.26 -26.99
N ALA A 331 -14.11 8.89 -26.30
CA ALA A 331 -12.68 8.83 -26.54
C ALA A 331 -12.00 8.12 -25.36
N ILE A 332 -11.01 7.28 -25.62
CA ILE A 332 -10.25 6.58 -24.58
C ILE A 332 -8.77 6.98 -24.67
N GLU A 333 -8.19 7.44 -23.55
CA GLU A 333 -6.74 7.50 -23.38
C GLU A 333 -6.30 6.26 -22.62
N ALA A 334 -5.43 5.45 -23.22
CA ALA A 334 -4.95 4.19 -22.65
C ALA A 334 -3.42 4.10 -22.67
N GLN A 335 -2.87 3.07 -22.02
CA GLN A 335 -1.47 2.72 -22.17
C GLN A 335 -1.19 2.31 -23.62
N PRO A 336 -0.02 2.66 -24.19
CA PRO A 336 0.30 2.38 -25.60
C PRO A 336 0.10 0.90 -25.99
N GLU A 337 0.40 -0.01 -25.08
CA GLU A 337 0.29 -1.46 -25.30
C GLU A 337 -1.16 -1.95 -25.52
N LEU A 338 -2.15 -1.13 -25.16
CA LEU A 338 -3.59 -1.46 -25.31
C LEU A 338 -4.27 -0.75 -26.48
N GLU A 339 -3.60 0.22 -27.12
CA GLU A 339 -4.20 1.05 -28.17
C GLU A 339 -4.79 0.20 -29.30
N GLY A 340 -4.00 -0.72 -29.88
CA GLY A 340 -4.43 -1.59 -30.95
C GLY A 340 -5.60 -2.51 -30.59
N LEU A 341 -5.64 -2.98 -29.33
CA LEU A 341 -6.74 -3.82 -28.84
C LEU A 341 -8.04 -3.02 -28.65
N LEU A 342 -7.94 -1.82 -28.08
CA LEU A 342 -9.10 -0.98 -27.77
C LEU A 342 -9.67 -0.23 -28.98
N ALA A 343 -8.88 -0.05 -30.05
CA ALA A 343 -9.34 0.61 -31.28
C ALA A 343 -10.54 -0.08 -31.91
N GLY A 344 -10.71 -1.39 -31.70
CA GLY A 344 -11.84 -2.17 -32.16
C GLY A 344 -13.07 -2.21 -31.24
N LEU A 345 -13.04 -1.47 -30.13
CA LEU A 345 -14.13 -1.47 -29.13
C LEU A 345 -15.36 -0.72 -29.69
N GLU A 346 -16.50 -1.40 -29.68
CA GLU A 346 -17.76 -0.85 -30.21
C GLU A 346 -18.14 0.46 -29.52
N GLY A 347 -18.53 1.47 -30.30
CA GLY A 347 -18.96 2.78 -29.80
C GLY A 347 -17.85 3.71 -29.40
N VAL A 348 -16.57 3.31 -29.47
CA VAL A 348 -15.43 4.18 -29.24
C VAL A 348 -15.09 4.95 -30.52
N ALA A 349 -15.07 6.28 -30.43
CA ALA A 349 -14.80 7.16 -31.54
C ALA A 349 -13.29 7.33 -31.81
N SER A 350 -12.47 7.27 -30.77
CA SER A 350 -11.01 7.34 -30.86
C SER A 350 -10.34 6.73 -29.64
N VAL A 351 -9.19 6.10 -29.87
CA VAL A 351 -8.25 5.69 -28.81
C VAL A 351 -6.98 6.49 -29.00
N VAL A 352 -6.40 6.96 -27.91
CA VAL A 352 -5.18 7.78 -27.89
C VAL A 352 -4.21 7.17 -26.89
N ALA A 353 -2.98 6.99 -27.28
CA ALA A 353 -1.95 6.50 -26.38
C ALA A 353 -1.62 7.56 -25.31
N ARG A 354 -1.35 7.11 -24.09
CA ARG A 354 -0.94 8.00 -23.00
C ARG A 354 0.34 8.76 -23.38
N GLY A 355 0.26 10.09 -23.26
CA GLY A 355 1.35 11.00 -23.64
C GLY A 355 1.17 11.70 -24.98
N GLU A 356 0.20 11.26 -25.78
CA GLU A 356 -0.20 11.94 -27.01
C GLU A 356 -1.22 13.07 -26.75
N PRO A 357 -1.39 14.01 -27.71
CA PRO A 357 -2.38 15.09 -27.60
C PRO A 357 -3.80 14.54 -27.44
N LEU A 358 -4.51 15.00 -26.43
CA LEU A 358 -5.90 14.60 -26.19
C LEU A 358 -6.86 15.25 -27.21
N PRO A 359 -7.88 14.51 -27.70
CA PRO A 359 -8.94 15.12 -28.48
C PRO A 359 -9.76 16.11 -27.65
N PRO A 360 -10.48 17.05 -28.27
CA PRO A 360 -11.41 17.90 -27.54
C PRO A 360 -12.49 17.06 -26.84
N PHE A 361 -12.83 17.41 -25.59
CA PHE A 361 -13.86 16.72 -24.81
C PHE A 361 -14.67 17.71 -23.93
N ASP A 362 -15.92 17.35 -23.68
CA ASP A 362 -16.83 18.08 -22.79
C ASP A 362 -16.71 17.60 -21.35
N LEU A 363 -16.61 16.28 -21.18
CA LEU A 363 -16.57 15.55 -19.92
C LEU A 363 -15.37 14.62 -19.89
N HIS A 364 -14.92 14.24 -18.71
CA HIS A 364 -13.95 13.17 -18.55
C HIS A 364 -14.29 12.27 -17.36
N CYS A 365 -13.85 11.02 -17.41
CA CYS A 365 -13.96 10.09 -16.29
C CYS A 365 -12.73 9.19 -16.24
N PRO A 366 -12.08 9.05 -15.06
CA PRO A 366 -11.13 7.97 -14.85
C PRO A 366 -11.81 6.62 -15.02
N LEU A 367 -11.16 5.66 -15.67
CA LEU A 367 -11.77 4.36 -15.97
C LEU A 367 -12.27 3.64 -14.69
N ALA A 368 -11.49 3.66 -13.60
CA ALA A 368 -11.90 3.01 -12.36
C ALA A 368 -12.99 3.77 -11.57
N SER A 369 -13.41 4.96 -12.03
CA SER A 369 -14.58 5.67 -11.47
C SER A 369 -15.89 5.34 -12.21
N LEU A 370 -15.81 4.68 -13.38
CA LEU A 370 -16.99 4.30 -14.17
C LEU A 370 -17.96 3.37 -13.41
N PRO A 371 -17.52 2.40 -12.61
CA PRO A 371 -18.45 1.60 -11.82
C PRO A 371 -19.34 2.44 -10.89
N LEU A 372 -18.77 3.47 -10.25
CA LEU A 372 -19.54 4.42 -9.45
C LEU A 372 -20.49 5.24 -10.32
N ALA A 373 -19.97 5.85 -11.39
CA ALA A 373 -20.75 6.69 -12.31
C ALA A 373 -21.92 5.94 -12.95
N CYS A 374 -21.76 4.65 -13.26
CA CYS A 374 -22.77 3.77 -13.84
C CYS A 374 -23.57 2.99 -12.79
N LYS A 375 -23.37 3.24 -11.49
CA LYS A 375 -24.09 2.59 -10.37
C LYS A 375 -24.02 1.05 -10.43
N THR A 376 -22.83 0.52 -10.75
CA THR A 376 -22.62 -0.92 -10.89
C THR A 376 -22.87 -1.66 -9.59
N ASP A 377 -23.66 -2.73 -9.67
CA ASP A 377 -23.87 -3.70 -8.59
C ASP A 377 -23.26 -5.06 -8.96
N LEU A 378 -23.00 -5.90 -7.95
CA LEU A 378 -22.45 -7.24 -8.17
C LEU A 378 -23.38 -8.15 -9.00
N THR A 379 -24.69 -7.93 -8.89
CA THR A 379 -25.72 -8.70 -9.60
C THR A 379 -25.97 -8.21 -11.03
N ASP A 380 -25.53 -6.99 -11.33
CA ASP A 380 -25.71 -6.34 -12.62
C ASP A 380 -24.41 -5.68 -13.10
N VAL A 381 -23.38 -6.50 -13.28
CA VAL A 381 -22.12 -6.04 -13.88
C VAL A 381 -22.36 -5.80 -15.37
N PRO A 382 -22.24 -4.55 -15.84
CA PRO A 382 -22.67 -4.20 -17.18
C PRO A 382 -21.72 -4.69 -18.27
N ALA A 383 -22.25 -4.79 -19.46
CA ALA A 383 -21.74 -5.15 -20.76
C ALA A 383 -21.83 -6.65 -21.10
N PRO A 384 -22.38 -6.95 -22.29
CA PRO A 384 -22.33 -8.31 -22.82
C PRO A 384 -20.87 -8.73 -23.08
N ILE A 385 -20.57 -10.01 -22.86
CA ILE A 385 -19.29 -10.61 -23.21
C ILE A 385 -19.49 -11.45 -24.47
N PRO A 386 -18.59 -11.36 -25.44
CA PRO A 386 -17.38 -10.53 -25.50
C PRO A 386 -17.67 -9.05 -25.81
N TYR A 387 -16.90 -8.15 -25.20
CA TYR A 387 -16.89 -6.73 -25.57
C TYR A 387 -15.61 -6.32 -26.31
N LEU A 388 -14.55 -7.12 -26.26
CA LEU A 388 -13.37 -6.98 -27.11
C LEU A 388 -13.30 -8.11 -28.12
N ARG A 389 -12.64 -7.84 -29.25
CA ARG A 389 -12.39 -8.82 -30.31
C ARG A 389 -10.95 -8.71 -30.79
N ALA A 390 -10.32 -9.83 -31.08
CA ALA A 390 -9.03 -9.82 -31.75
C ALA A 390 -9.19 -9.37 -33.22
N SER A 391 -8.30 -8.53 -33.68
CA SER A 391 -8.24 -8.09 -35.06
C SER A 391 -7.95 -9.27 -35.99
N GLU A 392 -8.68 -9.40 -37.10
CA GLU A 392 -8.47 -10.45 -38.09
C GLU A 392 -7.05 -10.44 -38.68
N ILE A 393 -6.44 -9.27 -38.78
CA ILE A 393 -5.03 -9.12 -39.22
C ILE A 393 -4.10 -9.83 -38.28
N HIS A 394 -4.25 -9.62 -36.96
CA HIS A 394 -3.42 -10.26 -35.95
C HIS A 394 -3.72 -11.76 -35.83
N VAL A 395 -4.99 -12.16 -35.95
CA VAL A 395 -5.37 -13.59 -36.00
C VAL A 395 -4.72 -14.28 -37.20
N ALA A 396 -4.77 -13.67 -38.37
CA ALA A 396 -4.13 -14.22 -39.60
C ALA A 396 -2.59 -14.32 -39.44
N LYS A 397 -1.96 -13.34 -38.80
CA LYS A 397 -0.52 -13.37 -38.49
C LYS A 397 -0.12 -14.58 -37.63
N TRP A 398 -0.88 -14.89 -36.60
CA TRP A 398 -0.54 -15.92 -35.62
C TRP A 398 -1.05 -17.32 -35.97
N ARG A 399 -2.09 -17.43 -36.81
CA ARG A 399 -2.76 -18.68 -37.15
C ARG A 399 -1.82 -19.78 -37.65
N PRO A 400 -0.93 -19.57 -38.64
CA PRO A 400 -0.08 -20.65 -39.14
C PRO A 400 0.82 -21.24 -38.07
N ARG A 401 1.35 -20.39 -37.17
CA ARG A 401 2.25 -20.80 -36.11
C ARG A 401 1.50 -21.61 -35.03
N LEU A 402 0.27 -21.21 -34.69
CA LEU A 402 -0.54 -21.91 -33.67
C LEU A 402 -1.08 -23.23 -34.23
N GLU A 403 -1.55 -23.27 -35.48
CA GLU A 403 -2.06 -24.48 -36.13
C GLU A 403 -0.98 -25.57 -36.29
N ALA A 404 0.28 -25.18 -36.52
CA ALA A 404 1.42 -26.10 -36.59
C ALA A 404 1.65 -26.86 -35.28
N LEU A 405 1.21 -26.35 -34.13
CA LEU A 405 1.31 -27.04 -32.82
C LEU A 405 0.28 -28.18 -32.69
N GLY A 406 -0.77 -28.20 -33.51
CA GLY A 406 -1.87 -29.15 -33.40
C GLY A 406 -3.05 -28.65 -32.55
N PRO A 407 -4.03 -29.51 -32.25
CA PRO A 407 -5.22 -29.16 -31.47
C PRO A 407 -4.94 -29.10 -29.96
N ARG A 408 -5.94 -28.62 -29.18
CA ARG A 408 -5.93 -28.52 -27.71
C ARG A 408 -4.79 -27.66 -27.20
N ARG A 409 -4.75 -26.41 -27.66
CA ARG A 409 -3.74 -25.40 -27.30
C ARG A 409 -4.12 -24.68 -26.02
N ILE A 410 -3.23 -24.71 -25.05
CA ILE A 410 -3.38 -24.09 -23.73
C ILE A 410 -2.39 -22.94 -23.60
N ALA A 411 -2.88 -21.72 -23.52
CA ALA A 411 -2.06 -20.56 -23.24
C ALA A 411 -1.65 -20.52 -21.75
N LEU A 412 -0.40 -20.12 -21.46
CA LEU A 412 0.15 -20.07 -20.11
C LEU A 412 0.69 -18.68 -19.76
N VAL A 413 0.36 -18.20 -18.54
CA VAL A 413 0.98 -17.05 -17.87
C VAL A 413 1.09 -17.36 -16.38
N TRP A 414 2.31 -17.50 -15.88
CA TRP A 414 2.53 -17.96 -14.48
C TRP A 414 3.04 -16.88 -13.55
N SER A 415 3.45 -15.73 -14.07
CA SER A 415 3.91 -14.62 -13.22
C SER A 415 3.45 -13.28 -13.74
N GLY A 416 3.25 -12.34 -12.80
CA GLY A 416 3.00 -10.95 -13.08
C GLY A 416 4.28 -10.13 -13.19
N ARG A 417 4.12 -8.79 -13.27
CA ARG A 417 5.25 -7.84 -13.24
C ARG A 417 5.92 -7.90 -11.86
N ALA A 418 7.26 -8.10 -11.84
CA ALA A 418 8.03 -8.26 -10.61
C ALA A 418 7.99 -7.03 -9.68
N THR A 419 7.74 -5.83 -10.23
CA THR A 419 7.61 -4.59 -9.44
C THR A 419 6.26 -4.41 -8.74
N HIS A 420 5.31 -5.33 -8.95
CA HIS A 420 4.00 -5.24 -8.31
C HIS A 420 4.10 -5.64 -6.84
N VAL A 421 3.49 -4.83 -5.94
CA VAL A 421 3.60 -5.02 -4.48
C VAL A 421 3.18 -6.41 -3.98
N ASN A 422 2.20 -7.05 -4.63
CA ASN A 422 1.70 -8.39 -4.29
C ASN A 422 2.28 -9.49 -5.20
N ASP A 423 3.35 -9.22 -5.94
CA ASP A 423 3.85 -10.18 -6.92
C ASP A 423 4.30 -11.50 -6.30
N ARG A 424 4.96 -11.45 -5.14
CA ARG A 424 5.41 -12.64 -4.39
C ARG A 424 4.29 -13.61 -4.06
N ASN A 425 3.09 -13.12 -3.78
CA ASN A 425 1.95 -13.95 -3.35
C ASN A 425 1.14 -14.49 -4.53
N ARG A 426 1.09 -13.78 -5.68
CA ARG A 426 0.26 -14.14 -6.84
C ARG A 426 0.99 -14.84 -7.97
N SER A 427 2.32 -14.83 -8.00
CA SER A 427 3.12 -15.41 -9.05
C SER A 427 3.65 -16.79 -8.68
N LEU A 428 3.74 -17.68 -9.68
CA LEU A 428 4.38 -18.99 -9.59
C LEU A 428 5.71 -18.96 -10.35
N SER A 429 6.53 -20.01 -10.14
CA SER A 429 7.62 -20.36 -11.05
C SER A 429 7.13 -21.33 -12.11
N LEU A 430 7.81 -21.38 -13.25
CA LEU A 430 7.52 -22.37 -14.30
C LEU A 430 7.62 -23.81 -13.77
N ALA A 431 8.54 -24.08 -12.85
CA ALA A 431 8.70 -25.40 -12.22
C ALA A 431 7.45 -25.87 -11.48
N GLN A 432 6.71 -24.96 -10.86
CA GLN A 432 5.45 -25.30 -10.17
C GLN A 432 4.34 -25.72 -11.15
N LEU A 433 4.41 -25.36 -12.44
CA LEU A 433 3.46 -25.80 -13.48
C LEU A 433 3.78 -27.19 -14.06
N ALA A 434 4.92 -27.80 -13.73
CA ALA A 434 5.33 -29.08 -14.28
C ALA A 434 4.24 -30.18 -14.24
N PRO A 435 3.39 -30.29 -13.17
CA PRO A 435 2.31 -31.27 -13.16
C PRO A 435 1.26 -31.06 -14.25
N LEU A 436 1.05 -29.85 -14.73
CA LEU A 436 0.13 -29.57 -15.85
C LEU A 436 0.74 -30.02 -17.19
N LEU A 437 2.05 -29.81 -17.33
CA LEU A 437 2.78 -30.14 -18.55
C LEU A 437 2.84 -31.66 -18.82
N SER A 438 2.56 -32.50 -17.81
CA SER A 438 2.51 -33.96 -17.97
C SER A 438 1.28 -34.47 -18.73
N VAL A 439 0.30 -33.61 -19.07
CA VAL A 439 -0.89 -34.00 -19.83
C VAL A 439 -0.55 -34.05 -21.31
N GLU A 440 -0.16 -35.19 -21.84
CA GLU A 440 0.43 -35.39 -23.18
C GLU A 440 -0.49 -34.95 -24.34
N SER A 441 -1.81 -34.99 -24.13
CA SER A 441 -2.79 -34.59 -25.13
C SER A 441 -2.90 -33.07 -25.36
N LEU A 442 -2.22 -32.26 -24.55
CA LEU A 442 -2.26 -30.81 -24.61
C LEU A 442 -1.02 -30.24 -25.31
N ARG A 443 -1.18 -29.07 -25.90
CA ARG A 443 -0.11 -28.25 -26.50
C ARG A 443 -0.04 -26.94 -25.74
N PHE A 444 1.10 -26.67 -25.11
CA PHE A 444 1.25 -25.48 -24.27
C PHE A 444 1.92 -24.35 -25.05
N VAL A 445 1.37 -23.15 -24.86
CA VAL A 445 1.82 -21.92 -25.51
C VAL A 445 2.06 -20.87 -24.44
N SER A 446 3.29 -20.45 -24.26
CA SER A 446 3.58 -19.36 -23.33
C SER A 446 3.39 -18.00 -23.99
N VAL A 447 2.54 -17.17 -23.40
CA VAL A 447 2.38 -15.74 -23.71
C VAL A 447 2.99 -14.85 -22.62
N GLN A 448 3.84 -15.40 -21.78
CA GLN A 448 4.61 -14.70 -20.75
C GLN A 448 5.65 -13.79 -21.39
N ARG A 449 5.55 -12.46 -21.23
CA ARG A 449 6.51 -11.52 -21.82
C ARG A 449 7.75 -11.32 -20.93
N GLU A 450 7.55 -11.09 -19.65
CA GLU A 450 8.66 -10.87 -18.70
C GLU A 450 8.99 -12.19 -18.02
N LEU A 451 10.17 -12.75 -18.31
CA LEU A 451 10.66 -13.98 -17.68
C LEU A 451 11.61 -13.63 -16.53
N ARG A 452 11.46 -14.31 -15.42
CA ARG A 452 12.47 -14.32 -14.36
C ARG A 452 13.66 -15.16 -14.79
N PRO A 453 14.89 -14.85 -14.33
CA PRO A 453 16.08 -15.60 -14.78
C PRO A 453 15.94 -17.13 -14.66
N ALA A 454 15.47 -17.62 -13.51
CA ALA A 454 15.25 -19.05 -13.30
C ALA A 454 14.17 -19.65 -14.21
N ASP A 455 13.13 -18.89 -14.53
CA ASP A 455 12.06 -19.34 -15.44
C ASP A 455 12.54 -19.33 -16.90
N ALA A 456 13.39 -18.37 -17.29
CA ALA A 456 14.00 -18.34 -18.63
C ALA A 456 14.90 -19.57 -18.86
N GLU A 457 15.73 -19.93 -17.85
CA GLU A 457 16.55 -21.14 -17.92
C GLU A 457 15.71 -22.43 -17.97
N ALA A 458 14.62 -22.49 -17.18
CA ALA A 458 13.73 -23.64 -17.18
C ALA A 458 12.98 -23.75 -18.52
N LEU A 459 12.50 -22.64 -19.07
CA LEU A 459 11.79 -22.59 -20.35
C LEU A 459 12.67 -22.99 -21.52
N ALA A 460 13.95 -22.60 -21.54
CA ALA A 460 14.91 -23.00 -22.58
C ALA A 460 15.13 -24.52 -22.65
N ARG A 461 14.87 -25.25 -21.55
CA ARG A 461 14.97 -26.72 -21.49
C ARG A 461 13.63 -27.43 -21.69
N GLU A 462 12.53 -26.68 -21.65
CA GLU A 462 11.17 -27.25 -21.71
C GLU A 462 10.62 -27.26 -23.14
N THR A 463 10.72 -28.40 -23.78
CA THR A 463 10.34 -28.57 -25.19
C THR A 463 8.81 -28.68 -25.43
N ARG A 464 8.02 -28.87 -24.38
CA ARG A 464 6.55 -28.99 -24.45
C ARG A 464 5.84 -27.64 -24.51
N ILE A 465 6.56 -26.54 -24.34
CA ILE A 465 6.01 -25.18 -24.35
C ILE A 465 6.54 -24.44 -25.57
N ALA A 466 5.66 -24.02 -26.46
CA ALA A 466 5.98 -23.05 -27.49
C ALA A 466 5.96 -21.64 -26.91
N HIS A 467 7.14 -21.03 -26.72
CA HIS A 467 7.21 -19.67 -26.18
C HIS A 467 6.99 -18.65 -27.29
N LEU A 468 6.01 -17.77 -27.10
CA LEU A 468 5.65 -16.68 -28.01
C LEU A 468 5.87 -15.29 -27.40
N GLY A 469 6.20 -15.21 -26.11
CA GLY A 469 6.24 -13.97 -25.34
C GLY A 469 7.13 -12.89 -25.95
N ASP A 470 8.29 -13.28 -26.49
CA ASP A 470 9.26 -12.37 -27.11
C ASP A 470 8.77 -11.76 -28.44
N ASP A 471 7.85 -12.45 -29.12
CA ASP A 471 7.32 -12.05 -30.43
C ASP A 471 6.02 -11.24 -30.34
N LEU A 472 5.44 -11.14 -29.14
CA LEU A 472 4.22 -10.35 -28.91
C LEU A 472 4.58 -8.86 -28.85
N ALA A 473 4.12 -8.08 -29.81
CA ALA A 473 4.35 -6.64 -29.85
C ALA A 473 3.52 -5.92 -28.78
N ASP A 474 2.22 -6.25 -28.71
CA ASP A 474 1.23 -5.60 -27.86
C ASP A 474 0.11 -6.56 -27.41
N PHE A 475 -0.97 -6.01 -26.85
CA PHE A 475 -2.13 -6.80 -26.45
C PHE A 475 -3.07 -7.18 -27.60
N ALA A 476 -2.94 -6.59 -28.79
CA ALA A 476 -3.65 -7.06 -29.96
C ALA A 476 -3.08 -8.41 -30.44
N ASP A 477 -1.77 -8.59 -30.41
CA ASP A 477 -1.12 -9.89 -30.63
C ASP A 477 -1.53 -10.91 -29.55
N THR A 478 -1.51 -10.50 -28.26
CA THR A 478 -1.94 -11.36 -27.15
C THR A 478 -3.40 -11.83 -27.35
N ALA A 479 -4.30 -10.92 -27.71
CA ALA A 479 -5.71 -11.24 -27.96
C ALA A 479 -5.87 -12.23 -29.13
N ALA A 480 -5.09 -12.07 -30.19
CA ALA A 480 -5.10 -12.99 -31.33
C ALA A 480 -4.64 -14.40 -30.95
N VAL A 481 -3.54 -14.51 -30.18
CA VAL A 481 -3.05 -15.81 -29.69
C VAL A 481 -4.07 -16.46 -28.77
N LEU A 482 -4.68 -15.72 -27.83
CA LEU A 482 -5.73 -16.24 -26.94
C LEU A 482 -6.97 -16.69 -27.72
N THR A 483 -7.33 -16.00 -28.82
CA THR A 483 -8.44 -16.39 -29.67
C THR A 483 -8.19 -17.73 -30.41
N LEU A 484 -6.94 -18.02 -30.70
CA LEU A 484 -6.50 -19.27 -31.36
C LEU A 484 -6.21 -20.41 -30.37
N CYS A 485 -6.19 -20.15 -29.04
CA CYS A 485 -6.07 -21.15 -28.02
C CYS A 485 -7.43 -21.59 -27.45
N ASP A 486 -7.53 -22.82 -26.97
CA ASP A 486 -8.75 -23.40 -26.43
C ASP A 486 -9.01 -22.98 -24.98
N LEU A 487 -7.96 -22.75 -24.22
CA LEU A 487 -8.00 -22.36 -22.81
C LEU A 487 -6.77 -21.51 -22.44
N LEU A 488 -6.95 -20.57 -21.53
CA LEU A 488 -5.86 -19.88 -20.83
C LEU A 488 -5.73 -20.44 -19.40
N ILE A 489 -4.50 -20.71 -18.96
CA ILE A 489 -4.18 -20.91 -17.54
C ILE A 489 -3.26 -19.77 -17.12
N CYS A 490 -3.69 -18.94 -16.21
CA CYS A 490 -2.90 -17.78 -15.81
C CYS A 490 -3.08 -17.45 -14.32
N VAL A 491 -2.09 -16.77 -13.77
CA VAL A 491 -2.24 -16.08 -12.48
C VAL A 491 -3.01 -14.76 -12.67
N ASP A 492 -3.29 -14.04 -11.58
CA ASP A 492 -3.94 -12.73 -11.60
C ASP A 492 -3.07 -11.69 -12.35
N THR A 493 -3.35 -11.52 -13.63
CA THR A 493 -2.62 -10.62 -14.54
C THR A 493 -3.57 -9.94 -15.55
N SER A 494 -3.06 -8.94 -16.28
CA SER A 494 -3.79 -8.28 -17.36
C SER A 494 -4.29 -9.26 -18.44
N VAL A 495 -3.58 -10.37 -18.66
CA VAL A 495 -3.95 -11.38 -19.64
C VAL A 495 -5.26 -12.10 -19.27
N ALA A 496 -5.52 -12.30 -17.96
CA ALA A 496 -6.80 -12.82 -17.49
C ALA A 496 -7.96 -11.90 -17.91
N HIS A 497 -7.77 -10.58 -17.75
CA HIS A 497 -8.78 -9.60 -18.15
C HIS A 497 -9.00 -9.58 -19.67
N VAL A 498 -7.94 -9.74 -20.47
CA VAL A 498 -8.06 -9.84 -21.92
C VAL A 498 -8.84 -11.10 -22.31
N ALA A 499 -8.52 -12.26 -21.77
CA ALA A 499 -9.26 -13.50 -22.02
C ALA A 499 -10.75 -13.34 -21.65
N GLY A 500 -11.02 -12.75 -20.48
CA GLY A 500 -12.38 -12.47 -20.04
C GLY A 500 -13.15 -11.51 -20.97
N ALA A 501 -12.51 -10.45 -21.43
CA ALA A 501 -13.07 -9.47 -22.36
C ALA A 501 -13.39 -10.07 -23.73
N LEU A 502 -12.56 -11.03 -24.18
CA LEU A 502 -12.76 -11.80 -25.41
C LEU A 502 -13.78 -12.93 -25.24
N GLY A 503 -14.30 -13.19 -24.05
CA GLY A 503 -15.17 -14.33 -23.75
C GLY A 503 -14.46 -15.69 -23.84
N ARG A 504 -13.12 -15.73 -23.75
CA ARG A 504 -12.34 -16.97 -23.84
C ARG A 504 -12.30 -17.68 -22.50
N PRO A 505 -12.41 -19.03 -22.49
CA PRO A 505 -12.28 -19.81 -21.28
C PRO A 505 -10.90 -19.60 -20.63
N ALA A 506 -10.88 -19.43 -19.31
CA ALA A 506 -9.62 -19.39 -18.56
C ALA A 506 -9.75 -19.99 -17.15
N CYS A 507 -8.66 -20.61 -16.68
CA CYS A 507 -8.42 -20.96 -15.29
C CYS A 507 -7.51 -19.89 -14.67
N VAL A 508 -8.06 -19.08 -13.77
CA VAL A 508 -7.31 -18.05 -13.06
C VAL A 508 -6.83 -18.59 -11.72
N LEU A 509 -5.53 -18.68 -11.55
CA LEU A 509 -4.87 -19.16 -10.35
C LEU A 509 -4.71 -17.99 -9.37
N LEU A 510 -5.33 -18.08 -8.21
CA LEU A 510 -5.43 -16.98 -7.25
C LEU A 510 -4.73 -17.30 -5.94
N PRO A 511 -4.06 -16.31 -5.32
CA PRO A 511 -3.53 -16.46 -3.96
C PRO A 511 -4.66 -16.65 -2.94
N PHE A 512 -4.31 -16.98 -1.71
CA PHE A 512 -5.26 -17.09 -0.58
C PHE A 512 -6.06 -15.79 -0.39
N GLN A 513 -5.38 -14.65 -0.42
CA GLN A 513 -6.00 -13.34 -0.46
C GLN A 513 -5.99 -12.82 -1.90
N PRO A 514 -7.09 -12.98 -2.65
CA PRO A 514 -7.18 -12.49 -4.02
C PRO A 514 -7.42 -10.98 -4.05
N ASP A 515 -7.21 -10.38 -5.22
CA ASP A 515 -7.69 -9.02 -5.47
C ASP A 515 -9.25 -9.00 -5.44
N TRP A 516 -9.83 -7.87 -5.04
CA TRP A 516 -11.27 -7.68 -4.90
C TRP A 516 -12.08 -8.04 -6.15
N ARG A 517 -11.47 -7.94 -7.34
CA ARG A 517 -12.11 -8.24 -8.63
C ARG A 517 -12.56 -9.70 -8.73
N TRP A 518 -11.90 -10.57 -7.97
CA TRP A 518 -12.17 -12.02 -8.01
C TRP A 518 -13.13 -12.49 -6.92
N THR A 519 -13.49 -11.61 -5.96
CA THR A 519 -14.33 -11.94 -4.79
C THR A 519 -13.83 -13.15 -3.99
N LEU A 520 -14.55 -13.65 -2.98
CA LEU A 520 -14.11 -14.79 -2.17
C LEU A 520 -14.91 -16.07 -2.45
N ASP A 521 -16.23 -15.97 -2.53
CA ASP A 521 -17.15 -17.10 -2.40
C ASP A 521 -17.62 -17.69 -3.75
N ARG A 522 -16.92 -17.36 -4.84
CA ARG A 522 -17.32 -17.78 -6.18
C ARG A 522 -16.20 -18.55 -6.86
N ASP A 523 -16.57 -19.58 -7.60
CA ASP A 523 -15.68 -20.34 -8.48
C ASP A 523 -15.61 -19.75 -9.90
N ARG A 524 -16.45 -18.72 -10.21
CA ARG A 524 -16.46 -17.95 -11.46
C ARG A 524 -16.41 -16.47 -11.17
N SER A 525 -15.72 -15.74 -12.07
CA SER A 525 -15.65 -14.29 -11.95
C SER A 525 -17.00 -13.64 -12.21
N PRO A 526 -17.46 -12.70 -11.36
CA PRO A 526 -18.67 -11.93 -11.66
C PRO A 526 -18.48 -10.99 -12.85
N TRP A 527 -17.23 -10.60 -13.13
CA TRP A 527 -16.88 -9.75 -14.26
C TRP A 527 -16.77 -10.51 -15.58
N TYR A 528 -16.42 -11.80 -15.52
CA TYR A 528 -16.11 -12.63 -16.69
C TYR A 528 -16.62 -14.06 -16.47
N PRO A 529 -17.87 -14.37 -16.86
CA PRO A 529 -18.48 -15.69 -16.58
C PRO A 529 -17.71 -16.89 -17.16
N ALA A 530 -16.90 -16.66 -18.22
CA ALA A 530 -16.07 -17.71 -18.83
C ALA A 530 -14.82 -18.07 -18.00
N LEU A 531 -14.45 -17.25 -17.01
CA LEU A 531 -13.26 -17.47 -16.17
C LEU A 531 -13.62 -18.27 -14.92
N ARG A 532 -12.91 -19.40 -14.73
CA ARG A 532 -12.95 -20.20 -13.50
C ARG A 532 -11.81 -19.80 -12.57
N LEU A 533 -12.11 -19.75 -11.27
CA LEU A 533 -11.23 -19.21 -10.24
C LEU A 533 -10.74 -20.33 -9.33
N PHE A 534 -9.43 -20.52 -9.28
CA PHE A 534 -8.76 -21.54 -8.48
C PHE A 534 -7.94 -20.87 -7.39
N ARG A 535 -8.48 -20.80 -6.17
CA ARG A 535 -7.85 -20.11 -5.02
C ARG A 535 -7.03 -21.08 -4.18
N GLN A 536 -5.95 -20.59 -3.61
CA GLN A 536 -5.20 -21.27 -2.57
C GLN A 536 -6.11 -21.50 -1.34
N PRO A 537 -6.15 -22.73 -0.77
CA PRO A 537 -6.90 -22.99 0.45
C PRO A 537 -6.22 -22.38 1.69
N VAL A 538 -4.90 -22.29 1.68
CA VAL A 538 -4.07 -21.62 2.68
C VAL A 538 -2.94 -20.85 1.98
N PRO A 539 -2.36 -19.81 2.61
CA PRO A 539 -1.28 -19.04 2.01
C PRO A 539 -0.12 -19.91 1.50
N GLY A 540 0.27 -19.72 0.24
CA GLY A 540 1.40 -20.42 -0.38
C GLY A 540 1.09 -21.81 -0.95
N ASP A 541 -0.09 -22.37 -0.73
CA ASP A 541 -0.45 -23.70 -1.25
C ASP A 541 -0.86 -23.66 -2.73
N TRP A 542 0.13 -23.47 -3.59
CA TRP A 542 -0.04 -23.60 -5.03
C TRP A 542 -0.21 -25.05 -5.50
N SER A 543 0.29 -26.02 -4.74
CA SER A 543 0.23 -27.44 -5.10
C SER A 543 -1.21 -27.93 -5.22
N SER A 544 -2.06 -27.59 -4.25
CA SER A 544 -3.50 -27.92 -4.30
C SER A 544 -4.21 -27.22 -5.46
N VAL A 545 -3.84 -25.98 -5.78
CA VAL A 545 -4.40 -25.24 -6.92
C VAL A 545 -4.06 -25.94 -8.24
N ILE A 546 -2.79 -26.27 -8.45
CA ILE A 546 -2.30 -26.96 -9.65
C ILE A 546 -2.95 -28.35 -9.80
N ALA A 547 -3.08 -29.10 -8.69
CA ALA A 547 -3.73 -30.42 -8.71
C ALA A 547 -5.20 -30.33 -9.18
N ARG A 548 -5.96 -29.34 -8.70
CA ARG A 548 -7.36 -29.12 -9.12
C ARG A 548 -7.47 -28.73 -10.60
N VAL A 549 -6.59 -27.86 -11.07
CA VAL A 549 -6.56 -27.49 -12.51
C VAL A 549 -6.19 -28.70 -13.36
N ARG A 550 -5.20 -29.51 -12.94
CA ARG A 550 -4.82 -30.74 -13.65
C ARG A 550 -5.97 -31.74 -13.75
N ALA A 551 -6.71 -31.96 -12.66
CA ALA A 551 -7.88 -32.84 -12.65
C ALA A 551 -8.92 -32.40 -13.69
N GLU A 552 -9.18 -31.10 -13.78
CA GLU A 552 -10.11 -30.54 -14.77
C GLU A 552 -9.62 -30.76 -16.23
N LEU A 553 -8.33 -30.52 -16.49
CA LEU A 553 -7.75 -30.73 -17.84
C LEU A 553 -7.81 -32.20 -18.27
N SER A 554 -7.76 -33.13 -17.34
CA SER A 554 -7.81 -34.57 -17.57
C SER A 554 -9.24 -35.12 -17.70
N GLY A 555 -10.28 -34.29 -17.49
CA GLY A 555 -11.67 -34.74 -17.47
C GLY A 555 -12.04 -35.63 -16.25
N ALA A 556 -11.20 -35.67 -15.22
CA ALA A 556 -11.49 -36.37 -13.99
C ALA A 556 -12.49 -35.57 -13.13
N PRO A 557 -13.50 -36.20 -12.49
CA PRO A 557 -14.37 -35.48 -11.56
C PRO A 557 -13.55 -34.86 -10.44
N ALA A 558 -13.86 -33.62 -10.09
CA ALA A 558 -13.24 -32.96 -8.95
C ALA A 558 -13.60 -33.72 -7.68
N SER A 559 -12.61 -34.28 -6.98
CA SER A 559 -12.74 -34.94 -5.68
C SER A 559 -12.97 -33.94 -4.56
#